data_0e953cbfd1367da4c12ab1759252f465
#
_entry.id   0e953cbfd1367da4c12ab1759252f465
#
_cell.length_a   1.000
_cell.length_b   1.000
_cell.length_c   1.000
_cell.angle_alpha   90.00
_cell.angle_beta   90.00
_cell.angle_gamma   90.00
#
_symmetry.space_group_name_H-M   'P 1'
#
loop_
_entity.id
_entity.type
_entity.pdbx_description
1 polymer ?
#
loop_
_entity_poly.entity_id
_entity_poly.type
_entity_poly.pdbx_seq_one_letter_code
_entity_poly.pdbx_strand_id
1 'polypeptide(L)'
;AAIGAGGKGNDITHDWASAERVIALCDVHPDGTHGVTDSRKTYPNANFYVDFREMLDNEKDLDAVTISTPDHTHAVIASNAMNRGLHVYVQKPLTHNIEEARVLTKIAAKNKVVTQMGNQGGSSTGVVKIQEWVDKKLIGKIHKIYAWTNRPVWPQGFDMESNEEEKPANLNWDLWLGPAASTKYTSQLHPFNWRGWWDYGTGALGDMGCHILDAPYKTLGLHYPTDVECSVGQVFQQAWSQNYVPKGCPASSIVTLNFDKTSKNDSKIELIWMDGGLRPSHPEFIPADDFLGEENSTNGVLMIGETGVISCGVYGLGPKLYRKGQETIEFSTDDYWKTLDHTHHMEWINGIKAGYGSDEYKKITAPFEYAGPFTETVLMGNLAIRSYMSMGKDKPKFSPNRYHTSEYSKFVGRKKLLWDGENMKITNFDEANKFVGRSRRSGWNI
;
A
#
# COMPACT_ATOMS: atom_id res chain seq x y z
N ALA A 1 -9.73 14.00 -15.30
CA ALA A 1 -9.39 12.89 -16.19
C ALA A 1 -9.05 11.65 -15.38
N ALA A 2 -9.09 10.47 -16.01
CA ALA A 2 -8.68 9.22 -15.36
C ALA A 2 -7.48 8.60 -16.08
N ILE A 3 -6.42 8.28 -15.34
CA ILE A 3 -5.20 7.60 -15.80
C ILE A 3 -5.14 6.22 -15.17
N GLY A 4 -5.15 5.15 -16.01
CA GLY A 4 -5.52 3.81 -15.64
C GLY A 4 -7.05 3.70 -15.62
N ALA A 5 -7.66 3.59 -16.80
CA ALA A 5 -9.11 3.68 -16.96
C ALA A 5 -9.83 2.34 -16.75
N GLY A 6 -9.11 1.26 -16.50
CA GLY A 6 -9.66 -0.07 -16.21
C GLY A 6 -9.66 -0.42 -14.74
N GLY A 7 -10.26 -1.57 -14.38
CA GLY A 7 -10.29 -2.08 -13.01
C GLY A 7 -10.79 -1.05 -12.00
N LYS A 8 -10.02 -0.83 -10.92
CA LYS A 8 -10.38 0.16 -9.90
C LYS A 8 -10.52 1.59 -10.47
N GLY A 9 -9.78 1.92 -11.53
CA GLY A 9 -9.92 3.22 -12.20
C GLY A 9 -11.28 3.41 -12.86
N ASN A 10 -11.87 2.35 -13.41
CA ASN A 10 -13.23 2.38 -13.93
C ASN A 10 -14.24 2.65 -12.80
N ASP A 11 -14.14 1.92 -11.67
CA ASP A 11 -15.03 2.09 -10.52
C ASP A 11 -14.97 3.52 -9.98
N ILE A 12 -13.76 4.07 -9.79
CA ILE A 12 -13.54 5.43 -9.29
C ILE A 12 -14.12 6.46 -10.26
N THR A 13 -13.92 6.27 -11.57
CA THR A 13 -14.41 7.19 -12.58
C THR A 13 -15.94 7.21 -12.60
N HIS A 14 -16.57 6.06 -12.50
CA HIS A 14 -18.04 5.97 -12.40
C HIS A 14 -18.59 6.69 -11.17
N ASP A 15 -17.89 6.60 -10.04
CA ASP A 15 -18.35 7.19 -8.81
C ASP A 15 -18.31 8.72 -8.85
N TRP A 16 -17.13 9.32 -9.12
CA TRP A 16 -17.01 10.78 -9.13
C TRP A 16 -17.65 11.44 -10.38
N ALA A 17 -17.81 10.72 -11.49
CA ALA A 17 -18.47 11.22 -12.69
C ALA A 17 -19.95 11.54 -12.49
N SER A 18 -20.56 11.06 -11.41
CA SER A 18 -21.90 11.49 -11.00
C SER A 18 -21.97 12.98 -10.61
N ALA A 19 -20.84 13.56 -10.21
CA ALA A 19 -20.72 14.94 -9.75
C ALA A 19 -19.87 15.83 -10.66
N GLU A 20 -19.02 15.25 -11.52
CA GLU A 20 -18.02 15.97 -12.30
C GLU A 20 -17.95 15.50 -13.76
N ARG A 21 -17.36 16.34 -14.61
CA ARG A 21 -17.22 16.06 -16.04
C ARG A 21 -15.97 15.25 -16.34
N VAL A 22 -16.10 14.13 -17.04
CA VAL A 22 -14.98 13.33 -17.55
C VAL A 22 -14.53 13.88 -18.88
N ILE A 23 -13.35 14.51 -18.92
CA ILE A 23 -12.79 15.15 -20.13
C ILE A 23 -11.92 14.16 -20.91
N ALA A 24 -11.11 13.38 -20.22
CA ALA A 24 -10.18 12.44 -20.84
C ALA A 24 -10.01 11.16 -20.04
N LEU A 25 -9.72 10.09 -20.77
CA LEU A 25 -9.34 8.78 -20.27
C LEU A 25 -7.96 8.40 -20.83
N CYS A 26 -7.11 7.79 -20.01
CA CYS A 26 -5.81 7.33 -20.45
C CYS A 26 -5.57 5.89 -19.96
N ASP A 27 -5.17 5.00 -20.89
CA ASP A 27 -4.75 3.64 -20.55
C ASP A 27 -3.81 3.10 -21.64
N VAL A 28 -2.77 2.39 -21.21
CA VAL A 28 -1.75 1.81 -22.12
C VAL A 28 -2.26 0.61 -22.91
N HIS A 29 -3.45 0.08 -22.57
CA HIS A 29 -4.10 -1.05 -23.20
C HIS A 29 -5.55 -0.70 -23.60
N PRO A 30 -5.76 0.01 -24.72
CA PRO A 30 -7.05 0.58 -25.12
C PRO A 30 -8.21 -0.42 -25.21
N ASP A 31 -7.92 -1.65 -25.57
CA ASP A 31 -8.88 -2.74 -25.70
C ASP A 31 -8.67 -3.80 -24.60
N GLY A 32 -8.00 -3.40 -23.52
CA GLY A 32 -7.70 -4.27 -22.39
C GLY A 32 -8.95 -4.79 -21.70
N THR A 33 -8.82 -5.99 -21.17
CA THR A 33 -9.78 -6.55 -20.22
C THR A 33 -9.84 -5.66 -18.96
N HIS A 34 -10.76 -5.90 -18.06
CA HIS A 34 -10.91 -5.13 -16.80
C HIS A 34 -11.50 -3.72 -16.93
N GLY A 35 -12.38 -3.50 -17.90
CA GLY A 35 -13.26 -2.33 -17.91
C GLY A 35 -12.77 -1.08 -18.65
N VAL A 36 -11.61 -1.10 -19.31
CA VAL A 36 -11.16 0.04 -20.15
C VAL A 36 -12.15 0.32 -21.27
N THR A 37 -12.58 -0.73 -21.97
CA THR A 37 -13.61 -0.63 -23.04
C THR A 37 -14.95 -0.15 -22.49
N ASP A 38 -15.30 -0.49 -21.26
CA ASP A 38 -16.55 -0.07 -20.62
C ASP A 38 -16.47 1.42 -20.24
N SER A 39 -15.35 1.89 -19.69
CA SER A 39 -15.11 3.32 -19.45
C SER A 39 -15.23 4.13 -20.74
N ARG A 40 -14.62 3.68 -21.86
CA ARG A 40 -14.71 4.36 -23.16
C ARG A 40 -16.13 4.40 -23.71
N LYS A 41 -16.93 3.34 -23.52
CA LYS A 41 -18.34 3.32 -23.92
C LYS A 41 -19.20 4.22 -23.05
N THR A 42 -18.93 4.25 -21.74
CA THR A 42 -19.69 5.06 -20.78
C THR A 42 -19.43 6.54 -20.96
N TYR A 43 -18.20 6.92 -21.32
CA TYR A 43 -17.81 8.32 -21.53
C TYR A 43 -17.38 8.57 -22.99
N PRO A 44 -18.29 8.44 -23.95
CA PRO A 44 -17.96 8.50 -25.39
C PRO A 44 -17.46 9.88 -25.86
N ASN A 45 -17.71 10.92 -25.06
CA ASN A 45 -17.25 12.28 -25.33
C ASN A 45 -15.89 12.59 -24.70
N ALA A 46 -15.35 11.70 -23.88
CA ALA A 46 -14.02 11.85 -23.31
C ALA A 46 -12.95 11.50 -24.36
N ASN A 47 -11.93 12.34 -24.49
CA ASN A 47 -10.79 12.03 -25.33
C ASN A 47 -10.02 10.84 -24.76
N PHE A 48 -9.50 9.97 -25.63
CA PHE A 48 -8.75 8.79 -25.19
C PHE A 48 -7.28 8.89 -25.58
N TYR A 49 -6.39 8.64 -24.61
CA TYR A 49 -4.94 8.69 -24.78
C TYR A 49 -4.30 7.38 -24.33
N VAL A 50 -3.18 7.01 -24.97
CA VAL A 50 -2.36 5.88 -24.55
C VAL A 50 -1.22 6.34 -23.64
N ASP A 51 -0.70 7.54 -23.87
CA ASP A 51 0.35 8.17 -23.06
C ASP A 51 -0.22 9.31 -22.21
N PHE A 52 -0.08 9.23 -20.91
CA PHE A 52 -0.56 10.26 -19.98
C PHE A 52 0.12 11.62 -20.20
N ARG A 53 1.35 11.63 -20.73
CA ARG A 53 2.09 12.88 -21.02
C ARG A 53 1.41 13.65 -22.15
N GLU A 54 1.02 12.93 -23.20
CA GLU A 54 0.26 13.52 -24.31
C GLU A 54 -1.11 14.06 -23.84
N MET A 55 -1.79 13.30 -22.96
CA MET A 55 -3.05 13.76 -22.36
C MET A 55 -2.84 15.06 -21.57
N LEU A 56 -1.87 15.13 -20.68
CA LEU A 56 -1.59 16.30 -19.87
C LEU A 56 -1.11 17.51 -20.71
N ASP A 57 -0.50 17.26 -21.86
CA ASP A 57 -0.04 18.31 -22.77
C ASP A 57 -1.15 18.85 -23.68
N ASN A 58 -2.16 18.05 -24.02
CA ASN A 58 -3.25 18.42 -24.90
C ASN A 58 -4.47 18.97 -24.15
N GLU A 59 -4.83 18.41 -23.01
CA GLU A 59 -6.02 18.76 -22.24
C GLU A 59 -5.73 19.93 -21.28
N LYS A 60 -6.04 21.15 -21.71
CA LYS A 60 -5.73 22.37 -20.94
C LYS A 60 -6.80 22.74 -19.91
N ASP A 61 -7.99 22.16 -20.03
CA ASP A 61 -9.15 22.45 -19.17
C ASP A 61 -9.30 21.42 -18.01
N LEU A 62 -8.23 20.68 -17.69
CA LEU A 62 -8.24 19.75 -16.58
C LEU A 62 -8.03 20.49 -15.25
N ASP A 63 -8.89 20.20 -14.27
CA ASP A 63 -8.70 20.61 -12.88
C ASP A 63 -8.01 19.52 -12.08
N ALA A 64 -8.31 18.25 -12.37
CA ALA A 64 -7.91 17.13 -11.56
C ALA A 64 -7.73 15.83 -12.34
N VAL A 65 -6.90 14.92 -11.79
CA VAL A 65 -6.73 13.57 -12.34
C VAL A 65 -6.81 12.51 -11.26
N THR A 66 -7.41 11.37 -11.60
CA THR A 66 -7.30 10.14 -10.82
C THR A 66 -6.23 9.24 -11.44
N ILE A 67 -5.44 8.56 -10.61
CA ILE A 67 -4.32 7.71 -11.01
C ILE A 67 -4.54 6.34 -10.39
N SER A 68 -4.86 5.34 -11.24
CA SER A 68 -5.20 3.97 -10.85
C SER A 68 -4.39 2.94 -11.66
N THR A 69 -3.17 3.28 -11.94
CA THR A 69 -2.19 2.46 -12.66
C THR A 69 -1.50 1.46 -11.69
N PRO A 70 -0.60 0.56 -12.15
CA PRO A 70 0.25 -0.21 -11.23
C PRO A 70 1.17 0.66 -10.35
N ASP A 71 1.48 0.18 -9.15
CA ASP A 71 2.20 0.92 -8.09
C ASP A 71 3.44 1.66 -8.59
N HIS A 72 4.22 1.02 -9.48
CA HIS A 72 5.49 1.55 -9.97
C HIS A 72 5.37 2.83 -10.82
N THR A 73 4.19 3.16 -11.31
CA THR A 73 3.97 4.34 -12.16
C THR A 73 3.32 5.51 -11.42
N HIS A 74 2.76 5.30 -10.22
CA HIS A 74 2.04 6.31 -9.45
C HIS A 74 2.83 7.61 -9.29
N ALA A 75 4.07 7.50 -8.83
CA ALA A 75 4.87 8.68 -8.48
C ALA A 75 5.19 9.56 -9.70
N VAL A 76 5.56 8.95 -10.82
CA VAL A 76 5.89 9.70 -12.04
C VAL A 76 4.66 10.42 -12.60
N ILE A 77 3.52 9.75 -12.63
CA ILE A 77 2.27 10.33 -13.15
C ILE A 77 1.80 11.46 -12.22
N ALA A 78 1.75 11.20 -10.90
CA ALA A 78 1.30 12.18 -9.92
C ALA A 78 2.19 13.43 -9.89
N SER A 79 3.52 13.27 -9.92
CA SER A 79 4.44 14.41 -9.95
C SER A 79 4.26 15.27 -11.20
N ASN A 80 4.06 14.64 -12.37
CA ASN A 80 3.79 15.35 -13.63
C ASN A 80 2.48 16.16 -13.58
N ALA A 81 1.42 15.58 -13.03
CA ALA A 81 0.13 16.25 -12.87
C ALA A 81 0.22 17.42 -11.87
N MET A 82 0.77 17.17 -10.68
CA MET A 82 0.90 18.19 -9.62
C MET A 82 1.82 19.35 -10.01
N ASN A 83 2.88 19.10 -10.80
CA ASN A 83 3.74 20.16 -11.32
C ASN A 83 3.06 21.05 -12.39
N ARG A 84 1.93 20.59 -12.93
CA ARG A 84 1.05 21.39 -13.80
C ARG A 84 -0.08 22.09 -13.02
N GLY A 85 -0.09 21.94 -11.67
CA GLY A 85 -1.12 22.53 -10.81
C GLY A 85 -2.40 21.70 -10.71
N LEU A 86 -2.44 20.47 -11.24
CA LEU A 86 -3.63 19.62 -11.18
C LEU A 86 -3.75 18.97 -9.81
N HIS A 87 -4.99 18.87 -9.32
CA HIS A 87 -5.35 18.11 -8.16
C HIS A 87 -5.26 16.60 -8.45
N VAL A 88 -4.88 15.78 -7.48
CA VAL A 88 -4.65 14.35 -7.74
C VAL A 88 -5.32 13.44 -6.69
N TYR A 89 -5.95 12.39 -7.18
CA TYR A 89 -6.32 11.21 -6.41
C TYR A 89 -5.45 10.05 -6.87
N VAL A 90 -4.67 9.45 -5.98
CA VAL A 90 -3.75 8.36 -6.33
C VAL A 90 -4.15 7.08 -5.60
N GLN A 91 -4.26 5.96 -6.31
CA GLN A 91 -4.52 4.68 -5.67
C GLN A 91 -3.41 4.28 -4.70
N LYS A 92 -3.78 3.46 -3.74
CA LYS A 92 -2.83 2.89 -2.76
C LYS A 92 -2.00 1.74 -3.37
N PRO A 93 -0.78 1.54 -2.86
CA PRO A 93 -0.03 2.47 -2.01
C PRO A 93 0.28 3.76 -2.79
N LEU A 94 0.46 4.88 -2.08
CA LEU A 94 0.71 6.17 -2.74
C LEU A 94 1.83 6.09 -3.76
N THR A 95 2.89 5.36 -3.42
CA THR A 95 4.08 5.17 -4.25
C THR A 95 4.68 3.78 -4.09
N HIS A 96 5.62 3.46 -4.96
CA HIS A 96 6.30 2.18 -5.00
C HIS A 96 7.47 2.05 -3.98
N ASN A 97 8.05 3.15 -3.55
CA ASN A 97 9.15 3.20 -2.57
C ASN A 97 9.06 4.44 -1.68
N ILE A 98 9.87 4.46 -0.61
CA ILE A 98 9.85 5.47 0.44
C ILE A 98 10.22 6.86 -0.08
N GLU A 99 11.27 6.95 -0.91
CA GLU A 99 11.73 8.22 -1.48
C GLU A 99 10.62 8.90 -2.29
N GLU A 100 9.91 8.15 -3.11
CA GLU A 100 8.81 8.65 -3.94
C GLU A 100 7.68 9.24 -3.08
N ALA A 101 7.31 8.62 -1.96
CA ALA A 101 6.29 9.13 -1.05
C ALA A 101 6.68 10.50 -0.47
N ARG A 102 7.94 10.64 -0.03
CA ARG A 102 8.48 11.89 0.48
C ARG A 102 8.51 12.99 -0.59
N VAL A 103 8.87 12.63 -1.82
CA VAL A 103 8.91 13.56 -2.95
C VAL A 103 7.49 14.06 -3.29
N LEU A 104 6.52 13.17 -3.41
CA LEU A 104 5.13 13.56 -3.73
C LEU A 104 4.53 14.46 -2.65
N THR A 105 4.77 14.17 -1.38
CA THR A 105 4.32 15.02 -0.25
C THR A 105 4.87 16.44 -0.38
N LYS A 106 6.16 16.58 -0.72
CA LYS A 106 6.79 17.90 -0.93
C LYS A 106 6.24 18.63 -2.15
N ILE A 107 6.03 17.94 -3.27
CA ILE A 107 5.46 18.53 -4.50
C ILE A 107 4.03 19.02 -4.23
N ALA A 108 3.20 18.23 -3.56
CA ALA A 108 1.83 18.62 -3.21
C ALA A 108 1.78 19.89 -2.38
N ALA A 109 2.58 19.96 -1.32
CA ALA A 109 2.68 21.13 -0.46
C ALA A 109 3.21 22.37 -1.20
N LYS A 110 4.24 22.21 -2.04
CA LYS A 110 4.83 23.29 -2.85
C LYS A 110 3.83 23.91 -3.81
N ASN A 111 3.06 23.06 -4.51
CA ASN A 111 2.12 23.50 -5.54
C ASN A 111 0.72 23.79 -4.97
N LYS A 112 0.49 23.56 -3.67
CA LYS A 112 -0.79 23.79 -2.98
C LYS A 112 -1.96 23.10 -3.69
N VAL A 113 -1.76 21.88 -4.16
CA VAL A 113 -2.77 21.07 -4.82
C VAL A 113 -3.51 20.17 -3.81
N VAL A 114 -4.79 19.96 -4.04
CA VAL A 114 -5.61 19.08 -3.22
C VAL A 114 -5.33 17.63 -3.61
N THR A 115 -5.00 16.80 -2.63
CA THR A 115 -4.57 15.42 -2.85
C THR A 115 -5.36 14.45 -1.99
N GLN A 116 -5.52 13.21 -2.47
CA GLN A 116 -6.09 12.10 -1.70
C GLN A 116 -5.42 10.79 -2.14
N MET A 117 -5.06 9.92 -1.19
CA MET A 117 -4.70 8.53 -1.48
C MET A 117 -5.92 7.62 -1.37
N GLY A 118 -5.99 6.58 -2.20
CA GLY A 118 -7.13 5.66 -2.28
C GLY A 118 -7.19 4.62 -1.16
N ASN A 119 -6.99 5.02 0.10
CA ASN A 119 -7.22 4.17 1.28
C ASN A 119 -8.55 4.53 1.93
N GLN A 120 -9.62 4.21 1.25
CA GLN A 120 -11.00 4.63 1.57
C GLN A 120 -11.44 4.30 3.00
N GLY A 121 -10.82 3.30 3.64
CA GLY A 121 -11.05 2.97 5.05
C GLY A 121 -10.85 4.14 6.00
N GLY A 122 -10.01 5.11 5.62
CA GLY A 122 -9.81 6.34 6.38
C GLY A 122 -11.08 7.17 6.61
N SER A 123 -12.09 7.01 5.75
CA SER A 123 -13.40 7.68 5.83
C SER A 123 -14.46 6.84 6.56
N SER A 124 -14.09 5.69 7.14
CA SER A 124 -15.02 4.78 7.81
C SER A 124 -15.48 5.31 9.17
N THR A 125 -16.78 5.18 9.45
CA THR A 125 -17.36 5.43 10.77
C THR A 125 -16.77 4.53 11.85
N GLY A 126 -16.30 3.35 11.47
CA GLY A 126 -15.57 2.43 12.35
C GLY A 126 -14.25 3.01 12.83
N VAL A 127 -13.49 3.67 11.95
CA VAL A 127 -12.24 4.37 12.34
C VAL A 127 -12.54 5.52 13.31
N VAL A 128 -13.61 6.28 13.07
CA VAL A 128 -14.07 7.33 13.99
C VAL A 128 -14.41 6.73 15.37
N LYS A 129 -15.06 5.57 15.39
CA LYS A 129 -15.41 4.88 16.63
C LYS A 129 -14.19 4.36 17.39
N ILE A 130 -13.23 3.78 16.67
CA ILE A 130 -11.94 3.37 17.26
C ILE A 130 -11.23 4.58 17.86
N GLN A 131 -11.20 5.72 17.14
CA GLN A 131 -10.61 6.95 17.64
C GLN A 131 -11.26 7.41 18.96
N GLU A 132 -12.60 7.35 19.05
CA GLU A 132 -13.31 7.67 20.30
C GLU A 132 -12.87 6.77 21.46
N TRP A 133 -12.73 5.46 21.23
CA TRP A 133 -12.30 4.51 22.26
C TRP A 133 -10.85 4.74 22.71
N VAL A 134 -9.97 5.07 21.77
CA VAL A 134 -8.56 5.39 22.02
C VAL A 134 -8.45 6.70 22.83
N ASP A 135 -9.16 7.76 22.41
CA ASP A 135 -9.13 9.05 23.09
C ASP A 135 -9.68 8.96 24.53
N LYS A 136 -10.68 8.10 24.76
CA LYS A 136 -11.23 7.78 26.10
C LYS A 136 -10.36 6.80 26.88
N LYS A 137 -9.27 6.26 26.30
CA LYS A 137 -8.35 5.28 26.93
C LYS A 137 -9.05 4.05 27.48
N LEU A 138 -10.08 3.53 26.77
CA LEU A 138 -10.94 2.45 27.27
C LEU A 138 -10.23 1.11 27.52
N ILE A 139 -9.04 0.91 26.93
CA ILE A 139 -8.19 -0.26 27.15
C ILE A 139 -6.83 0.10 27.78
N GLY A 140 -6.69 1.29 28.33
CA GLY A 140 -5.42 1.80 28.87
C GLY A 140 -4.40 2.11 27.78
N LYS A 141 -3.10 2.02 28.11
CA LYS A 141 -2.01 2.25 27.16
C LYS A 141 -1.90 1.08 26.20
N ILE A 142 -1.87 1.38 24.93
CA ILE A 142 -1.71 0.38 23.86
C ILE A 142 -0.22 0.15 23.65
N HIS A 143 0.23 -1.11 23.76
CA HIS A 143 1.64 -1.46 23.68
C HIS A 143 1.94 -2.40 22.50
N LYS A 144 0.91 -3.06 21.96
CA LYS A 144 1.07 -3.98 20.82
C LYS A 144 -0.07 -3.90 19.84
N ILE A 145 0.26 -4.02 18.57
CA ILE A 145 -0.72 -4.10 17.47
C ILE A 145 -0.39 -5.33 16.65
N TYR A 146 -1.39 -6.16 16.38
CA TYR A 146 -1.33 -7.18 15.35
C TYR A 146 -2.17 -6.75 14.17
N ALA A 147 -1.66 -6.93 12.97
CA ALA A 147 -2.35 -6.67 11.72
C ALA A 147 -2.02 -7.80 10.74
N TRP A 148 -3.01 -8.35 10.07
CA TRP A 148 -2.78 -9.49 9.19
C TRP A 148 -3.74 -9.52 8.01
N THR A 149 -3.33 -10.29 6.96
CA THR A 149 -4.14 -10.54 5.77
C THR A 149 -3.92 -11.95 5.24
N ASN A 150 -4.93 -12.49 4.57
CA ASN A 150 -4.83 -13.75 3.83
C ASN A 150 -4.15 -13.58 2.45
N ARG A 151 -3.79 -12.34 2.06
CA ARG A 151 -3.06 -12.08 0.80
C ARG A 151 -1.65 -12.65 0.88
N PRO A 152 -1.04 -13.02 -0.28
CA PRO A 152 -1.41 -12.69 -1.65
C PRO A 152 -2.46 -13.63 -2.25
N VAL A 153 -3.22 -13.14 -3.24
CA VAL A 153 -4.09 -13.93 -4.14
C VAL A 153 -3.52 -14.01 -5.56
N TRP A 154 -2.30 -13.60 -5.72
CA TRP A 154 -1.47 -13.71 -6.92
C TRP A 154 -0.20 -14.47 -6.58
N PRO A 155 0.54 -15.00 -7.59
CA PRO A 155 1.78 -15.74 -7.36
C PRO A 155 2.84 -14.90 -6.63
N GLN A 156 3.37 -15.43 -5.52
CA GLN A 156 4.54 -14.93 -4.78
C GLN A 156 5.40 -16.09 -4.30
N GLY A 157 6.69 -15.83 -4.08
CA GLY A 157 7.66 -16.84 -3.63
C GLY A 157 8.29 -17.65 -4.76
N PHE A 158 8.10 -17.25 -6.02
CA PHE A 158 8.62 -17.93 -7.20
C PHE A 158 9.45 -16.96 -8.04
N ASP A 159 10.38 -17.49 -8.83
CA ASP A 159 11.04 -16.74 -9.87
C ASP A 159 10.10 -16.52 -11.05
N MET A 160 10.31 -15.39 -11.74
CA MET A 160 9.61 -15.13 -13.00
C MET A 160 10.20 -16.05 -14.07
N GLU A 161 9.33 -16.78 -14.76
CA GLU A 161 9.75 -17.58 -15.90
C GLU A 161 10.28 -16.69 -17.04
N SER A 162 11.33 -17.12 -17.68
CA SER A 162 12.00 -16.35 -18.76
C SER A 162 11.41 -16.59 -20.15
N ASN A 163 10.24 -17.21 -20.24
CA ASN A 163 9.61 -17.54 -21.52
C ASN A 163 9.23 -16.24 -22.26
N GLU A 164 9.56 -16.19 -23.54
CA GLU A 164 9.12 -15.10 -24.41
C GLU A 164 7.67 -15.35 -24.83
N GLU A 165 6.81 -14.40 -24.54
CA GLU A 165 5.41 -14.45 -24.88
C GLU A 165 5.05 -13.33 -25.84
N GLU A 166 4.10 -13.58 -26.74
CA GLU A 166 3.55 -12.54 -27.60
C GLU A 166 2.65 -11.61 -26.77
N LYS A 167 2.96 -10.32 -26.80
CA LYS A 167 2.15 -9.33 -26.10
C LYS A 167 0.82 -9.09 -26.81
N PRO A 168 -0.25 -8.73 -26.12
CA PRO A 168 -1.49 -8.25 -26.74
C PRO A 168 -1.21 -7.14 -27.77
N ALA A 169 -1.84 -7.21 -28.95
CA ALA A 169 -1.53 -6.34 -30.08
C ALA A 169 -1.60 -4.85 -29.75
N ASN A 170 -2.60 -4.43 -28.96
CA ASN A 170 -2.87 -3.04 -28.61
C ASN A 170 -2.25 -2.60 -27.29
N LEU A 171 -1.47 -3.46 -26.61
CA LEU A 171 -0.78 -3.09 -25.38
C LEU A 171 0.52 -2.32 -25.70
N ASN A 172 0.64 -1.11 -25.19
CA ASN A 172 1.92 -0.40 -25.19
C ASN A 172 2.75 -0.84 -24.00
N TRP A 173 3.59 -1.85 -24.23
CA TRP A 173 4.40 -2.46 -23.18
C TRP A 173 5.47 -1.51 -22.61
N ASP A 174 6.04 -0.64 -23.42
CA ASP A 174 7.05 0.33 -22.97
C ASP A 174 6.44 1.36 -21.99
N LEU A 175 5.25 1.87 -22.29
CA LEU A 175 4.52 2.75 -21.38
C LEU A 175 4.06 2.02 -20.11
N TRP A 176 3.67 0.73 -20.24
CA TRP A 176 3.31 -0.07 -19.06
C TRP A 176 4.50 -0.27 -18.13
N LEU A 177 5.69 -0.56 -18.66
CA LEU A 177 6.93 -0.66 -17.88
C LEU A 177 7.29 0.67 -17.21
N GLY A 178 6.97 1.78 -17.83
CA GLY A 178 7.17 3.12 -17.24
C GLY A 178 8.60 3.32 -16.72
N PRO A 179 8.78 3.68 -15.44
CA PRO A 179 10.10 3.90 -14.84
C PRO A 179 10.86 2.59 -14.53
N ALA A 180 10.23 1.42 -14.59
CA ALA A 180 10.89 0.15 -14.31
C ALA A 180 11.89 -0.23 -15.41
N ALA A 181 12.83 -1.11 -15.09
CA ALA A 181 13.80 -1.60 -16.07
C ALA A 181 13.10 -2.29 -17.24
N SER A 182 13.67 -2.14 -18.44
CA SER A 182 13.11 -2.75 -19.65
C SER A 182 13.20 -4.28 -19.56
N THR A 183 12.09 -4.95 -19.86
CA THR A 183 12.00 -6.41 -19.94
C THR A 183 11.02 -6.82 -21.04
N LYS A 184 11.14 -8.07 -21.51
CA LYS A 184 10.17 -8.66 -22.43
C LYS A 184 8.81 -8.80 -21.76
N TYR A 185 7.76 -8.83 -22.59
CA TYR A 185 6.42 -9.08 -22.09
C TYR A 185 6.29 -10.48 -21.50
N THR A 186 5.53 -10.59 -20.42
CA THR A 186 5.07 -11.86 -19.86
C THR A 186 3.69 -11.70 -19.21
N SER A 187 2.82 -12.68 -19.42
CA SER A 187 1.51 -12.77 -18.77
C SER A 187 1.61 -12.96 -17.25
N GLN A 188 2.77 -13.31 -16.73
CA GLN A 188 3.04 -13.36 -15.29
C GLN A 188 2.99 -11.96 -14.62
N LEU A 189 3.10 -10.89 -15.40
CA LEU A 189 3.01 -9.50 -14.88
C LEU A 189 1.66 -8.88 -15.18
N HIS A 190 1.32 -8.76 -16.44
CA HIS A 190 0.12 -8.07 -16.89
C HIS A 190 -1.03 -9.06 -17.10
N PRO A 191 -2.27 -8.72 -16.73
CA PRO A 191 -2.70 -7.41 -16.23
C PRO A 191 -2.70 -7.27 -14.70
N PHE A 192 -2.55 -8.35 -13.91
CA PHE A 192 -2.86 -8.34 -12.47
C PHE A 192 -1.69 -8.75 -11.56
N ASN A 193 -0.90 -9.75 -11.96
CA ASN A 193 0.06 -10.42 -11.08
C ASN A 193 1.36 -9.62 -10.82
N TRP A 194 1.56 -8.47 -11.48
CA TRP A 194 2.70 -7.56 -11.27
C TRP A 194 2.97 -7.25 -9.79
N ARG A 195 1.96 -7.34 -8.95
CA ARG A 195 2.02 -7.13 -7.49
C ARG A 195 3.04 -8.01 -6.79
N GLY A 196 3.31 -9.19 -7.34
CA GLY A 196 4.24 -10.18 -6.76
C GLY A 196 5.72 -9.91 -7.04
N TRP A 197 6.08 -8.87 -7.81
CA TRP A 197 7.47 -8.58 -8.18
C TRP A 197 7.88 -7.16 -7.84
N TRP A 198 9.04 -7.04 -7.17
CA TRP A 198 9.55 -5.79 -6.60
C TRP A 198 9.81 -4.66 -7.60
N ASP A 199 9.94 -4.95 -8.88
CA ASP A 199 10.14 -3.90 -9.89
C ASP A 199 8.83 -3.18 -10.24
N TYR A 200 7.67 -3.78 -9.95
CA TYR A 200 6.36 -3.31 -10.38
C TYR A 200 5.37 -3.12 -9.23
N GLY A 201 5.41 -3.99 -8.24
CA GLY A 201 4.47 -4.04 -7.12
C GLY A 201 5.17 -4.01 -5.76
N THR A 202 4.33 -4.01 -4.75
CA THR A 202 4.73 -3.86 -3.35
C THR A 202 4.32 -5.06 -2.49
N GLY A 203 3.93 -6.18 -3.14
CA GLY A 203 3.54 -7.42 -2.47
C GLY A 203 2.27 -7.28 -1.62
N ALA A 204 2.01 -8.30 -0.82
CA ALA A 204 0.83 -8.36 0.06
C ALA A 204 0.80 -7.20 1.07
N LEU A 205 1.96 -6.80 1.60
CA LEU A 205 2.04 -5.69 2.56
C LEU A 205 1.66 -4.36 1.92
N GLY A 206 2.22 -4.00 0.78
CA GLY A 206 1.86 -2.74 0.10
C GLY A 206 0.42 -2.73 -0.38
N ASP A 207 -0.08 -3.87 -0.88
CA ASP A 207 -1.47 -3.98 -1.34
C ASP A 207 -2.48 -3.82 -0.20
N MET A 208 -2.29 -4.48 0.93
CA MET A 208 -3.27 -4.52 2.03
C MET A 208 -2.89 -3.65 3.24
N GLY A 209 -1.61 -3.34 3.43
CA GLY A 209 -1.16 -2.56 4.58
C GLY A 209 -1.81 -1.19 4.66
N CYS A 210 -2.00 -0.53 3.51
CA CYS A 210 -2.68 0.76 3.47
C CYS A 210 -4.16 0.71 3.90
N HIS A 211 -4.80 -0.45 3.83
CA HIS A 211 -6.19 -0.64 4.25
C HIS A 211 -6.32 -1.10 5.70
N ILE A 212 -5.36 -1.91 6.17
CA ILE A 212 -5.43 -2.54 7.49
C ILE A 212 -4.73 -1.69 8.55
N LEU A 213 -3.56 -1.12 8.23
CA LEU A 213 -2.78 -0.31 9.17
C LEU A 213 -3.30 1.12 9.33
N ASP A 214 -4.20 1.59 8.47
CA ASP A 214 -4.72 2.96 8.51
C ASP A 214 -5.43 3.27 9.84
N ALA A 215 -6.30 2.36 10.30
CA ALA A 215 -7.03 2.54 11.56
C ALA A 215 -6.10 2.72 12.77
N PRO A 216 -5.16 1.82 13.09
CA PRO A 216 -4.25 2.02 14.22
C PRO A 216 -3.25 3.18 13.98
N TYR A 217 -2.77 3.39 12.76
CA TYR A 217 -1.84 4.47 12.44
C TYR A 217 -2.46 5.85 12.71
N LYS A 218 -3.67 6.07 12.21
CA LYS A 218 -4.43 7.32 12.38
C LYS A 218 -4.84 7.54 13.84
N THR A 219 -5.45 6.55 14.45
CA THR A 219 -6.06 6.70 15.78
C THR A 219 -5.03 6.84 16.89
N LEU A 220 -3.84 6.30 16.73
CA LEU A 220 -2.73 6.43 17.67
C LEU A 220 -1.78 7.58 17.33
N GLY A 221 -1.98 8.25 16.21
CA GLY A 221 -1.10 9.32 15.75
C GLY A 221 0.34 8.82 15.51
N LEU A 222 0.46 7.62 14.93
CA LEU A 222 1.76 7.07 14.60
C LEU A 222 2.45 7.91 13.52
N HIS A 223 3.77 7.85 13.49
CA HIS A 223 4.60 8.51 12.51
C HIS A 223 5.65 7.53 11.99
N TYR A 224 6.91 7.91 11.88
CA TYR A 224 7.96 7.00 11.44
C TYR A 224 8.27 5.96 12.53
N PRO A 225 8.47 4.69 12.16
CA PRO A 225 8.98 3.69 13.11
C PRO A 225 10.43 4.03 13.49
N THR A 226 10.86 3.59 14.66
CA THR A 226 12.26 3.70 15.12
C THR A 226 13.14 2.63 14.51
N ASP A 227 12.57 1.47 14.28
CA ASP A 227 13.24 0.31 13.73
C ASP A 227 12.26 -0.66 13.09
N VAL A 228 12.79 -1.56 12.26
CA VAL A 228 12.04 -2.63 11.61
C VAL A 228 12.85 -3.91 11.53
N GLU A 229 12.19 -5.03 11.71
CA GLU A 229 12.74 -6.35 11.42
C GLU A 229 11.69 -7.26 10.80
N CYS A 230 12.13 -8.34 10.17
CA CYS A 230 11.19 -9.27 9.54
C CYS A 230 11.72 -10.69 9.51
N SER A 231 10.79 -11.61 9.26
CA SER A 231 11.06 -12.96 8.77
C SER A 231 10.14 -13.28 7.61
N VAL A 232 10.60 -14.15 6.71
CA VAL A 232 9.85 -14.52 5.50
C VAL A 232 9.71 -16.01 5.37
N GLY A 233 8.55 -16.43 4.88
CA GLY A 233 8.32 -17.81 4.47
C GLY A 233 9.09 -18.11 3.18
N GLN A 234 9.72 -19.28 3.14
CA GLN A 234 10.52 -19.71 2.00
C GLN A 234 9.93 -20.96 1.37
N VAL A 235 9.95 -20.99 0.05
CA VAL A 235 9.47 -22.14 -0.74
C VAL A 235 10.64 -22.99 -1.18
N PHE A 236 10.51 -24.31 -1.06
CA PHE A 236 11.44 -25.29 -1.57
C PHE A 236 10.81 -25.94 -2.81
N GLN A 237 11.32 -25.67 -3.99
CA GLN A 237 10.88 -26.33 -5.24
C GLN A 237 11.44 -27.72 -5.39
N GLN A 238 12.61 -27.98 -4.80
CA GLN A 238 13.25 -29.29 -4.76
C GLN A 238 13.66 -29.60 -3.32
N ALA A 239 13.71 -30.88 -2.96
CA ALA A 239 14.16 -31.31 -1.65
C ALA A 239 15.54 -30.72 -1.32
N TRP A 240 15.66 -30.09 -0.16
CA TRP A 240 16.89 -29.46 0.37
C TRP A 240 17.42 -28.25 -0.43
N SER A 241 16.71 -27.81 -1.48
CA SER A 241 17.08 -26.65 -2.27
C SER A 241 16.07 -25.52 -2.03
N GLN A 242 16.48 -24.51 -1.26
CA GLN A 242 15.69 -23.34 -1.00
C GLN A 242 15.69 -22.39 -2.20
N ASN A 243 14.50 -21.91 -2.60
CA ASN A 243 14.41 -20.89 -3.62
C ASN A 243 14.97 -19.56 -3.12
N TYR A 244 15.84 -18.98 -3.93
CA TYR A 244 16.30 -17.62 -3.78
C TYR A 244 15.66 -16.74 -4.84
N VAL A 245 14.68 -15.93 -4.43
CA VAL A 245 13.84 -15.11 -5.32
C VAL A 245 14.02 -13.63 -4.98
N PRO A 246 15.15 -13.01 -5.31
CA PRO A 246 15.45 -11.63 -4.93
C PRO A 246 14.57 -10.59 -5.65
N LYS A 247 13.95 -10.95 -6.78
CA LYS A 247 13.07 -10.09 -7.57
C LYS A 247 11.60 -10.25 -7.21
N GLY A 248 11.22 -11.38 -6.63
CA GLY A 248 9.85 -11.69 -6.23
C GLY A 248 9.59 -11.38 -4.76
N CYS A 249 8.34 -11.07 -4.45
CA CYS A 249 7.88 -10.97 -3.07
C CYS A 249 7.78 -12.38 -2.45
N PRO A 250 8.04 -12.55 -1.15
CA PRO A 250 7.93 -13.85 -0.49
C PRO A 250 6.48 -14.31 -0.38
N ALA A 251 6.26 -15.63 -0.27
CA ALA A 251 4.93 -16.23 -0.13
C ALA A 251 4.22 -15.80 1.17
N SER A 252 4.97 -15.51 2.22
CA SER A 252 4.47 -14.99 3.49
C SER A 252 5.54 -14.21 4.22
N SER A 253 5.12 -13.28 5.07
CA SER A 253 6.04 -12.51 5.90
C SER A 253 5.47 -12.17 7.28
N ILE A 254 6.37 -11.96 8.23
CA ILE A 254 6.10 -11.29 9.50
C ILE A 254 7.03 -10.09 9.55
N VAL A 255 6.47 -8.89 9.74
CA VAL A 255 7.23 -7.65 9.87
C VAL A 255 6.89 -7.00 11.20
N THR A 256 7.91 -6.67 11.98
CA THR A 256 7.77 -5.94 13.25
C THR A 256 8.31 -4.52 13.08
N LEU A 257 7.45 -3.54 13.34
CA LEU A 257 7.75 -2.11 13.35
C LEU A 257 7.62 -1.60 14.79
N ASN A 258 8.62 -0.91 15.31
CA ASN A 258 8.56 -0.29 16.62
C ASN A 258 8.38 1.23 16.51
N PHE A 259 7.56 1.77 17.40
CA PHE A 259 7.28 3.21 17.48
C PHE A 259 7.51 3.72 18.89
N ASP A 260 7.99 4.95 18.98
CA ASP A 260 7.99 5.66 20.24
C ASP A 260 6.57 6.09 20.63
N LYS A 261 6.41 6.54 21.88
CA LYS A 261 5.16 7.11 22.36
C LYS A 261 4.72 8.31 21.49
N THR A 262 3.41 8.49 21.43
CA THR A 262 2.77 9.59 20.71
C THR A 262 2.01 10.51 21.66
N SER A 263 1.47 11.60 21.15
CA SER A 263 0.58 12.47 21.94
C SER A 263 -0.72 11.78 22.35
N LYS A 264 -1.11 10.71 21.63
CA LYS A 264 -2.34 9.94 21.91
C LYS A 264 -2.09 8.69 22.74
N ASN A 265 -0.88 8.17 22.80
CA ASN A 265 -0.54 6.96 23.53
C ASN A 265 0.82 7.06 24.21
N ASP A 266 0.83 7.10 25.55
CA ASP A 266 2.04 7.24 26.37
C ASP A 266 2.75 5.89 26.63
N SER A 267 2.89 5.09 25.59
CA SER A 267 3.65 3.83 25.59
C SER A 267 4.32 3.65 24.24
N LYS A 268 5.48 2.96 24.24
CA LYS A 268 6.04 2.42 23.00
C LYS A 268 5.09 1.38 22.43
N ILE A 269 5.08 1.27 21.11
CA ILE A 269 4.17 0.38 20.39
C ILE A 269 4.99 -0.55 19.51
N GLU A 270 4.74 -1.85 19.65
CA GLU A 270 5.20 -2.89 18.74
C GLU A 270 4.05 -3.23 17.78
N LEU A 271 4.22 -2.96 16.49
CA LEU A 271 3.28 -3.32 15.44
C LEU A 271 3.82 -4.51 14.66
N ILE A 272 3.03 -5.58 14.61
CA ILE A 272 3.37 -6.83 13.93
C ILE A 272 2.41 -7.05 12.79
N TRP A 273 2.93 -6.96 11.56
CA TRP A 273 2.25 -7.33 10.34
C TRP A 273 2.48 -8.79 10.01
N MET A 274 1.46 -9.46 9.48
CA MET A 274 1.51 -10.84 9.01
C MET A 274 0.75 -10.99 7.69
N ASP A 275 1.32 -11.71 6.73
CA ASP A 275 0.67 -12.02 5.46
C ASP A 275 0.88 -13.49 5.04
N GLY A 276 0.29 -13.88 3.90
CA GLY A 276 0.36 -15.26 3.42
C GLY A 276 -0.45 -16.25 4.24
N GLY A 277 -1.51 -15.79 4.91
CA GLY A 277 -2.35 -16.61 5.77
C GLY A 277 -1.84 -16.77 7.21
N LEU A 278 -0.72 -16.13 7.54
CA LEU A 278 -0.25 -16.03 8.92
C LEU A 278 -1.16 -15.08 9.70
N ARG A 279 -1.38 -15.40 10.99
CA ARG A 279 -2.21 -14.60 11.89
C ARG A 279 -1.73 -14.71 13.33
N PRO A 280 -2.09 -13.76 14.22
CA PRO A 280 -1.68 -13.83 15.63
C PRO A 280 -2.34 -15.00 16.36
N SER A 281 -1.73 -15.38 17.48
CA SER A 281 -2.38 -16.22 18.45
C SER A 281 -3.58 -15.51 19.08
N HIS A 282 -4.56 -16.27 19.52
CA HIS A 282 -5.79 -15.75 20.13
C HIS A 282 -5.49 -15.04 21.46
N PRO A 283 -5.83 -13.74 21.63
CA PRO A 283 -5.60 -13.02 22.89
C PRO A 283 -6.53 -13.46 24.01
N GLU A 284 -6.08 -13.41 25.26
CA GLU A 284 -6.84 -13.79 26.46
C GLU A 284 -8.17 -13.01 26.62
N PHE A 285 -8.22 -11.76 26.17
CA PHE A 285 -9.41 -10.90 26.33
C PHE A 285 -10.54 -11.21 25.34
N ILE A 286 -10.27 -11.97 24.29
CA ILE A 286 -11.26 -12.32 23.26
C ILE A 286 -11.78 -13.72 23.55
N PRO A 287 -13.10 -13.99 23.56
CA PRO A 287 -13.66 -15.32 23.68
C PRO A 287 -13.07 -16.29 22.66
N ALA A 288 -12.76 -17.51 23.07
CA ALA A 288 -12.02 -18.48 22.24
C ALA A 288 -12.76 -18.89 20.95
N ASP A 289 -14.06 -18.72 20.90
CA ASP A 289 -14.95 -19.01 19.78
C ASP A 289 -15.23 -17.80 18.87
N ASP A 290 -14.77 -16.60 19.27
CA ASP A 290 -14.87 -15.41 18.41
C ASP A 290 -13.81 -15.42 17.31
N PHE A 291 -14.18 -14.96 16.11
CA PHE A 291 -13.21 -14.69 15.06
C PHE A 291 -12.38 -13.43 15.38
N LEU A 292 -11.10 -13.45 15.02
CA LEU A 292 -10.24 -12.30 15.13
C LEU A 292 -10.41 -11.39 13.91
N GLY A 293 -10.74 -10.10 14.12
CA GLY A 293 -10.98 -9.17 13.01
C GLY A 293 -12.25 -9.50 12.24
N GLU A 294 -12.10 -9.93 11.00
CA GLU A 294 -13.20 -10.34 10.13
C GLU A 294 -13.64 -11.79 10.35
N GLU A 295 -14.79 -12.13 9.77
CA GLU A 295 -15.26 -13.50 9.71
C GLU A 295 -14.19 -14.44 9.15
N ASN A 296 -14.09 -15.63 9.73
CA ASN A 296 -13.02 -16.60 9.46
C ASN A 296 -11.60 -16.11 9.73
N SER A 297 -11.44 -15.00 10.44
CA SER A 297 -10.14 -14.37 10.76
C SER A 297 -9.23 -14.18 9.54
N THR A 298 -9.81 -13.85 8.39
CA THR A 298 -9.10 -13.71 7.11
C THR A 298 -8.19 -12.47 7.10
N ASN A 299 -8.68 -11.36 7.65
CA ASN A 299 -7.94 -10.12 7.81
C ASN A 299 -8.31 -9.49 9.16
N GLY A 300 -7.45 -8.64 9.69
CA GLY A 300 -7.83 -7.90 10.89
C GLY A 300 -6.73 -7.09 11.51
N VAL A 301 -7.15 -6.37 12.53
CA VAL A 301 -6.31 -5.60 13.44
C VAL A 301 -6.70 -5.95 14.88
N LEU A 302 -5.72 -6.11 15.74
CA LEU A 302 -5.88 -6.16 17.19
C LEU A 302 -4.98 -5.10 17.82
N MET A 303 -5.56 -4.17 18.56
CA MET A 303 -4.83 -3.18 19.35
C MET A 303 -4.87 -3.62 20.81
N ILE A 304 -3.75 -4.11 21.34
CA ILE A 304 -3.64 -4.69 22.67
C ILE A 304 -3.26 -3.60 23.68
N GLY A 305 -4.15 -3.34 24.61
CA GLY A 305 -3.93 -2.41 25.72
C GLY A 305 -3.75 -3.12 27.07
N GLU A 306 -3.58 -2.30 28.12
CA GLU A 306 -3.35 -2.80 29.49
C GLU A 306 -4.57 -3.57 30.06
N THR A 307 -5.79 -3.20 29.64
CA THR A 307 -7.03 -3.71 30.23
C THR A 307 -8.02 -4.26 29.22
N GLY A 308 -7.61 -4.42 27.94
CA GLY A 308 -8.48 -4.93 26.90
C GLY A 308 -7.87 -4.89 25.52
N VAL A 309 -8.71 -5.18 24.54
CA VAL A 309 -8.35 -5.24 23.11
C VAL A 309 -9.41 -4.50 22.29
N ILE A 310 -8.96 -3.71 21.32
CA ILE A 310 -9.80 -3.22 20.23
C ILE A 310 -9.49 -4.06 19.00
N SER A 311 -10.52 -4.65 18.39
CA SER A 311 -10.43 -5.43 17.16
C SER A 311 -11.22 -4.76 16.05
N CYS A 312 -10.76 -4.86 14.79
CA CYS A 312 -11.55 -4.49 13.62
C CYS A 312 -11.11 -5.28 12.39
N GLY A 313 -11.94 -5.28 11.35
CA GLY A 313 -11.62 -5.82 10.03
C GLY A 313 -10.85 -4.81 9.16
N VAL A 314 -10.73 -5.13 7.86
CA VAL A 314 -10.22 -4.23 6.83
C VAL A 314 -11.06 -2.94 6.82
N TYR A 315 -10.43 -1.81 6.50
CA TYR A 315 -11.07 -0.48 6.50
C TYR A 315 -11.55 0.00 7.87
N GLY A 316 -11.15 -0.66 8.97
CA GLY A 316 -11.66 -0.35 10.30
C GLY A 316 -13.12 -0.77 10.52
N LEU A 317 -13.65 -1.65 9.68
CA LEU A 317 -15.05 -2.08 9.75
C LEU A 317 -15.32 -3.03 10.93
N GLY A 318 -16.55 -3.00 11.45
CA GLY A 318 -17.02 -3.85 12.53
C GLY A 318 -16.14 -3.81 13.79
N PRO A 319 -15.77 -2.63 14.31
CA PRO A 319 -14.88 -2.60 15.47
C PRO A 319 -15.56 -3.16 16.72
N LYS A 320 -14.79 -3.95 17.47
CA LYS A 320 -15.19 -4.55 18.74
C LYS A 320 -14.24 -4.14 19.85
N LEU A 321 -14.78 -3.92 21.03
CA LEU A 321 -14.04 -3.59 22.24
C LEU A 321 -14.23 -4.69 23.29
N TYR A 322 -13.15 -5.36 23.61
CA TYR A 322 -13.09 -6.43 24.62
C TYR A 322 -12.39 -5.92 25.88
N ARG A 323 -12.99 -6.14 27.04
CA ARG A 323 -12.43 -5.77 28.35
C ARG A 323 -12.67 -6.86 29.36
N LYS A 324 -11.71 -7.11 30.24
CA LYS A 324 -11.80 -8.16 31.24
C LYS A 324 -13.05 -8.03 32.13
N GLY A 325 -13.89 -9.08 32.14
CA GLY A 325 -15.09 -9.13 32.98
C GLY A 325 -16.23 -8.18 32.57
N GLN A 326 -16.19 -7.67 31.35
CA GLN A 326 -17.24 -6.80 30.79
C GLN A 326 -17.78 -7.43 29.51
N GLU A 327 -19.02 -7.11 29.16
CA GLU A 327 -19.59 -7.47 27.87
C GLU A 327 -18.82 -6.83 26.72
N THR A 328 -18.69 -7.55 25.62
CA THR A 328 -18.13 -7.04 24.37
C THR A 328 -18.99 -5.91 23.83
N ILE A 329 -18.37 -4.79 23.50
CA ILE A 329 -19.04 -3.69 22.81
C ILE A 329 -18.76 -3.85 21.31
N GLU A 330 -19.79 -4.08 20.54
CA GLU A 330 -19.74 -4.15 19.09
C GLU A 330 -20.29 -2.86 18.48
N PHE A 331 -19.61 -2.35 17.47
CA PHE A 331 -20.11 -1.23 16.67
C PHE A 331 -20.38 -1.72 15.25
N SER A 332 -21.67 -1.77 14.88
CA SER A 332 -22.05 -2.06 13.51
C SER A 332 -21.69 -0.87 12.63
N THR A 333 -20.86 -1.10 11.64
CA THR A 333 -20.65 -0.14 10.57
C THR A 333 -21.66 -0.45 9.48
N ASP A 334 -22.58 0.47 9.22
CA ASP A 334 -23.50 0.39 8.07
C ASP A 334 -22.76 0.70 6.76
N ASP A 335 -21.45 0.88 6.84
CA ASP A 335 -20.58 1.19 5.72
C ASP A 335 -20.38 -0.06 4.84
N TYR A 336 -21.18 -0.14 3.80
CA TYR A 336 -20.88 -1.02 2.68
C TYR A 336 -19.76 -0.38 1.86
N TRP A 337 -18.83 -1.19 1.35
CA TRP A 337 -17.64 -0.70 0.67
C TRP A 337 -17.90 0.34 -0.45
N LYS A 338 -19.03 0.26 -1.16
CA LYS A 338 -19.41 1.26 -2.18
C LYS A 338 -19.78 2.61 -1.59
N THR A 339 -20.46 2.63 -0.44
CA THR A 339 -20.79 3.86 0.28
C THR A 339 -19.52 4.52 0.80
N LEU A 340 -18.60 3.70 1.30
CA LEU A 340 -17.31 4.14 1.80
C LEU A 340 -16.43 4.74 0.68
N ASP A 341 -16.37 4.05 -0.48
CA ASP A 341 -15.69 4.57 -1.67
C ASP A 341 -16.26 5.94 -2.06
N HIS A 342 -17.59 6.06 -2.15
CA HIS A 342 -18.25 7.32 -2.51
C HIS A 342 -17.93 8.45 -1.54
N THR A 343 -18.05 8.21 -0.23
CA THR A 343 -17.71 9.21 0.80
C THR A 343 -16.28 9.69 0.62
N HIS A 344 -15.35 8.77 0.47
CA HIS A 344 -13.92 9.06 0.33
C HIS A 344 -13.60 9.88 -0.95
N HIS A 345 -14.23 9.54 -2.07
CA HIS A 345 -14.06 10.31 -3.31
C HIS A 345 -14.66 11.71 -3.20
N MET A 346 -15.83 11.83 -2.55
CA MET A 346 -16.50 13.13 -2.40
C MET A 346 -15.79 14.07 -1.43
N GLU A 347 -15.07 13.56 -0.41
CA GLU A 347 -14.18 14.37 0.40
C GLU A 347 -13.15 15.12 -0.45
N TRP A 348 -12.52 14.40 -1.38
CA TRP A 348 -11.54 14.99 -2.30
C TRP A 348 -12.18 16.03 -3.25
N ILE A 349 -13.30 15.69 -3.88
CA ILE A 349 -14.03 16.61 -4.79
C ILE A 349 -14.46 17.89 -4.05
N ASN A 350 -15.03 17.76 -2.85
CA ASN A 350 -15.45 18.89 -2.04
C ASN A 350 -14.26 19.75 -1.61
N GLY A 351 -13.15 19.13 -1.25
CA GLY A 351 -11.90 19.82 -0.96
C GLY A 351 -11.36 20.62 -2.15
N ILE A 352 -11.44 20.05 -3.38
CA ILE A 352 -11.06 20.77 -4.62
C ILE A 352 -11.94 22.00 -4.81
N LYS A 353 -13.27 21.84 -4.76
CA LYS A 353 -14.23 22.94 -4.95
C LYS A 353 -14.06 24.07 -3.94
N ALA A 354 -13.72 23.73 -2.70
CA ALA A 354 -13.51 24.70 -1.63
C ALA A 354 -12.09 25.33 -1.62
N GLY A 355 -11.12 24.67 -2.28
CA GLY A 355 -9.74 25.13 -2.42
C GLY A 355 -8.81 24.61 -1.30
N TYR A 356 -7.52 24.60 -1.63
CA TYR A 356 -6.45 24.16 -0.72
C TYR A 356 -6.45 24.96 0.58
N GLY A 357 -6.38 24.27 1.72
CA GLY A 357 -6.36 24.85 3.06
C GLY A 357 -7.72 25.28 3.62
N SER A 358 -8.82 25.13 2.87
CA SER A 358 -10.19 25.37 3.33
C SER A 358 -10.63 24.38 4.44
N ASP A 359 -11.78 24.62 5.04
CA ASP A 359 -12.33 23.71 6.05
C ASP A 359 -12.76 22.37 5.43
N GLU A 360 -13.22 22.37 4.18
CA GLU A 360 -13.50 21.12 3.45
C GLU A 360 -12.21 20.36 3.10
N TYR A 361 -11.13 21.05 2.73
CA TYR A 361 -9.81 20.43 2.55
C TYR A 361 -9.34 19.69 3.82
N LYS A 362 -9.54 20.29 5.00
CA LYS A 362 -9.15 19.69 6.29
C LYS A 362 -9.93 18.42 6.65
N LYS A 363 -11.08 18.17 5.99
CA LYS A 363 -11.88 16.95 6.18
C LYS A 363 -11.37 15.77 5.33
N ILE A 364 -10.50 16.02 4.34
CA ILE A 364 -9.90 14.97 3.53
C ILE A 364 -9.14 14.01 4.43
N THR A 365 -9.48 12.74 4.37
CA THR A 365 -9.00 11.75 5.35
C THR A 365 -7.63 11.19 5.02
N ALA A 366 -7.18 11.26 3.76
CA ALA A 366 -5.87 10.77 3.34
C ALA A 366 -5.12 11.74 2.38
N PRO A 367 -4.99 13.05 2.74
CA PRO A 367 -4.17 13.96 1.97
C PRO A 367 -2.70 13.54 2.02
N PHE A 368 -1.85 13.99 1.08
CA PHE A 368 -0.48 13.49 0.98
C PHE A 368 0.39 13.82 2.18
N GLU A 369 0.10 14.86 2.96
CA GLU A 369 0.74 15.13 4.25
C GLU A 369 0.50 14.04 5.30
N TYR A 370 -0.59 13.28 5.17
CA TYR A 370 -0.87 12.07 5.95
C TYR A 370 -0.42 10.81 5.20
N ALA A 371 -0.82 10.67 3.95
CA ALA A 371 -0.61 9.47 3.16
C ALA A 371 0.86 9.20 2.84
N GLY A 372 1.69 10.25 2.72
CA GLY A 372 3.13 10.12 2.51
C GLY A 372 3.83 9.40 3.65
N PRO A 373 3.86 9.96 4.88
CA PRO A 373 4.44 9.28 6.05
C PRO A 373 3.82 7.92 6.35
N PHE A 374 2.53 7.75 6.11
CA PHE A 374 1.86 6.46 6.26
C PHE A 374 2.37 5.43 5.24
N THR A 375 2.48 5.80 3.96
CA THR A 375 3.04 4.95 2.92
C THR A 375 4.52 4.60 3.20
N GLU A 376 5.32 5.56 3.67
CA GLU A 376 6.70 5.29 4.10
C GLU A 376 6.73 4.20 5.18
N THR A 377 5.83 4.27 6.16
CA THR A 377 5.73 3.26 7.24
C THR A 377 5.37 1.88 6.69
N VAL A 378 4.40 1.78 5.79
CA VAL A 378 4.03 0.51 5.13
C VAL A 378 5.21 -0.04 4.33
N LEU A 379 5.85 0.79 3.52
CA LEU A 379 6.97 0.38 2.65
C LEU A 379 8.28 0.12 3.41
N MET A 380 8.39 0.56 4.66
CA MET A 380 9.48 0.16 5.55
C MET A 380 9.51 -1.36 5.75
N GLY A 381 8.35 -1.99 5.83
CA GLY A 381 8.28 -3.46 5.87
C GLY A 381 8.82 -4.10 4.58
N ASN A 382 8.51 -3.54 3.41
CA ASN A 382 9.06 -4.00 2.14
C ASN A 382 10.59 -3.83 2.06
N LEU A 383 11.10 -2.70 2.58
CA LEU A 383 12.54 -2.49 2.69
C LEU A 383 13.20 -3.58 3.55
N ALA A 384 12.59 -3.90 4.70
CA ALA A 384 13.09 -4.95 5.59
C ALA A 384 13.07 -6.34 4.91
N ILE A 385 11.98 -6.69 4.23
CA ILE A 385 11.85 -7.96 3.49
C ILE A 385 12.91 -8.06 2.38
N ARG A 386 13.10 -7.02 1.58
CA ARG A 386 14.12 -6.98 0.51
C ARG A 386 15.53 -7.05 1.09
N SER A 387 15.77 -6.36 2.21
CA SER A 387 17.05 -6.42 2.93
C SER A 387 17.32 -7.81 3.49
N TYR A 388 16.30 -8.47 4.08
CA TYR A 388 16.38 -9.82 4.63
C TYR A 388 16.89 -10.85 3.60
N MET A 389 16.51 -10.66 2.33
CA MET A 389 16.93 -11.49 1.21
C MET A 389 18.30 -11.08 0.62
N SER A 390 18.98 -10.06 1.17
CA SER A 390 20.28 -9.63 0.68
C SER A 390 21.38 -10.62 1.04
N MET A 391 22.12 -11.08 0.04
CA MET A 391 23.26 -11.97 0.20
C MET A 391 24.56 -11.18 0.31
N GLY A 392 25.52 -11.67 1.10
CA GLY A 392 26.90 -11.19 1.12
C GLY A 392 27.63 -11.39 -0.21
N LYS A 393 28.81 -10.79 -0.32
CA LYS A 393 29.61 -10.84 -1.56
C LYS A 393 29.96 -12.27 -2.02
N ASP A 394 30.09 -13.20 -1.09
CA ASP A 394 30.32 -14.61 -1.40
C ASP A 394 28.98 -15.29 -1.67
N LYS A 395 28.65 -15.46 -2.95
CA LYS A 395 27.47 -16.22 -3.35
C LYS A 395 27.59 -17.66 -2.81
N PRO A 396 26.55 -18.21 -2.15
CA PRO A 396 26.58 -19.62 -1.74
C PRO A 396 26.72 -20.49 -2.98
N LYS A 397 27.66 -21.40 -2.98
CA LYS A 397 27.64 -22.53 -3.91
C LYS A 397 26.61 -23.51 -3.36
N PHE A 398 25.41 -23.52 -3.94
CA PHE A 398 24.40 -24.51 -3.61
C PHE A 398 24.95 -25.89 -3.98
N SER A 399 25.23 -26.70 -2.97
CA SER A 399 25.52 -28.11 -3.17
C SER A 399 24.25 -28.90 -2.87
N PRO A 400 23.67 -29.63 -3.83
CA PRO A 400 22.41 -30.33 -3.65
C PRO A 400 22.46 -31.46 -2.61
N ASN A 401 23.60 -31.79 -2.06
CA ASN A 401 23.79 -33.02 -1.27
C ASN A 401 24.25 -32.80 0.17
N ARG A 402 24.13 -31.60 0.79
CA ARG A 402 24.62 -31.42 2.15
C ARG A 402 23.73 -30.54 3.00
N TYR A 403 23.39 -31.03 4.20
CA TYR A 403 22.87 -30.30 5.36
C TYR A 403 23.90 -29.27 5.86
N HIS A 404 24.07 -28.16 5.18
CA HIS A 404 25.01 -27.14 5.66
C HIS A 404 24.27 -25.91 6.17
N THR A 405 24.18 -25.80 7.48
CA THR A 405 23.80 -24.58 8.20
C THR A 405 24.69 -23.37 7.85
N SER A 406 25.90 -23.59 7.35
CA SER A 406 26.81 -22.53 6.90
C SER A 406 26.33 -21.77 5.65
N GLU A 407 25.45 -22.34 4.83
CA GLU A 407 24.92 -21.66 3.63
C GLU A 407 23.88 -20.63 3.99
N TYR A 408 23.13 -20.81 5.06
CA TYR A 408 22.18 -19.82 5.61
C TYR A 408 22.86 -18.61 6.26
N SER A 409 24.12 -18.73 6.63
CA SER A 409 24.88 -17.65 7.26
C SER A 409 25.29 -16.51 6.32
N LYS A 410 25.00 -16.66 5.03
CA LYS A 410 25.37 -15.65 3.99
C LYS A 410 24.33 -14.58 3.73
N PHE A 411 23.15 -14.68 4.31
CA PHE A 411 22.16 -13.62 4.30
C PHE A 411 22.55 -12.53 5.29
N VAL A 412 23.17 -11.47 4.80
CA VAL A 412 23.73 -10.39 5.63
C VAL A 412 22.67 -9.42 6.17
N GLY A 413 21.50 -9.39 5.55
CA GLY A 413 20.40 -8.47 5.89
C GLY A 413 19.41 -9.01 6.91
N ARG A 414 19.59 -10.21 7.46
CA ARG A 414 18.72 -10.81 8.48
C ARG A 414 19.01 -10.22 9.87
N LYS A 415 18.64 -8.96 10.05
CA LYS A 415 18.88 -8.20 11.29
C LYS A 415 17.84 -7.10 11.47
N LYS A 416 17.71 -6.61 12.68
CA LYS A 416 16.95 -5.41 12.98
C LYS A 416 17.59 -4.20 12.30
N LEU A 417 16.82 -3.42 11.60
CA LEU A 417 17.24 -2.20 10.89
C LEU A 417 16.79 -0.97 11.68
N LEU A 418 17.72 -0.10 12.02
CA LEU A 418 17.45 1.15 12.75
C LEU A 418 17.18 2.26 11.74
N TRP A 419 16.02 2.89 11.85
CA TRP A 419 15.55 3.92 10.91
C TRP A 419 15.72 5.32 11.45
N ASP A 420 16.38 6.17 10.68
CA ASP A 420 16.37 7.63 10.83
C ASP A 420 15.32 8.19 9.87
N GLY A 421 14.11 8.42 10.36
CA GLY A 421 12.99 8.91 9.55
C GLY A 421 13.18 10.34 9.04
N GLU A 422 13.93 11.17 9.74
CA GLU A 422 14.23 12.54 9.30
C GLU A 422 15.09 12.53 8.04
N ASN A 423 16.15 11.73 8.05
CA ASN A 423 17.11 11.63 6.94
C ASN A 423 16.80 10.52 5.94
N MET A 424 15.71 9.78 6.12
CA MET A 424 15.32 8.60 5.31
C MET A 424 16.46 7.59 5.16
N LYS A 425 17.04 7.15 6.27
CA LYS A 425 18.25 6.32 6.24
C LYS A 425 18.20 5.19 7.27
N ILE A 426 18.59 3.99 6.83
CA ILE A 426 18.99 2.91 7.75
C ILE A 426 20.40 3.20 8.24
N THR A 427 20.57 3.28 9.55
CA THR A 427 21.82 3.77 10.17
C THR A 427 22.80 2.66 10.51
N ASN A 428 22.33 1.43 10.69
CA ASN A 428 23.15 0.28 11.12
C ASN A 428 23.43 -0.75 10.03
N PHE A 429 22.90 -0.56 8.81
CA PHE A 429 23.14 -1.45 7.66
C PHE A 429 22.99 -0.69 6.34
N ASP A 430 24.07 -0.15 5.84
CA ASP A 430 24.06 0.75 4.68
C ASP A 430 23.54 0.11 3.39
N GLU A 431 23.77 -1.20 3.21
CA GLU A 431 23.25 -1.95 2.04
C GLU A 431 21.72 -1.94 1.93
N ALA A 432 20.99 -1.74 3.02
CA ALA A 432 19.54 -1.63 3.00
C ALA A 432 19.05 -0.33 2.36
N ASN A 433 19.88 0.73 2.36
CA ASN A 433 19.52 2.05 1.84
C ASN A 433 19.23 2.05 0.33
N LYS A 434 19.74 1.07 -0.41
CA LYS A 434 19.39 0.90 -1.84
C LYS A 434 17.90 0.62 -2.09
N PHE A 435 17.15 0.24 -1.06
CA PHE A 435 15.71 -0.04 -1.13
C PHE A 435 14.83 1.12 -0.68
N VAL A 436 15.42 2.22 -0.20
CA VAL A 436 14.71 3.47 0.12
C VAL A 436 14.14 4.11 -1.15
N GLY A 437 14.91 4.10 -2.22
CA GLY A 437 14.54 4.58 -3.54
C GLY A 437 14.80 3.52 -4.63
N ARG A 438 14.77 3.94 -5.88
CA ARG A 438 15.11 3.11 -7.04
C ARG A 438 15.71 3.92 -8.18
N SER A 439 16.48 3.28 -9.05
CA SER A 439 16.83 3.82 -10.36
C SER A 439 15.60 3.82 -11.28
N ARG A 440 15.50 4.79 -12.17
CA ARG A 440 14.42 4.93 -13.16
C ARG A 440 15.01 4.98 -14.56
N ARG A 441 14.27 4.50 -15.54
CA ARG A 441 14.63 4.66 -16.96
C ARG A 441 14.69 6.15 -17.34
N SER A 442 15.53 6.48 -18.31
CA SER A 442 15.60 7.84 -18.86
C SER A 442 14.23 8.31 -19.36
N GLY A 443 13.88 9.56 -19.07
CA GLY A 443 12.58 10.14 -19.41
C GLY A 443 11.43 9.84 -18.42
N TRP A 444 11.69 9.11 -17.32
CA TRP A 444 10.72 8.76 -16.30
C TRP A 444 11.08 9.35 -14.91
N ASN A 445 11.44 10.61 -14.88
CA ASN A 445 11.79 11.33 -13.64
C ASN A 445 10.54 11.81 -12.87
N ILE A 446 10.69 12.04 -11.55
CA ILE A 446 9.67 12.61 -10.64
C ILE A 446 10.09 13.99 -10.18
#